data_a88e80d8134c662a5ad6031daa6391a8
#
_entry.id   a88e80d8134c662a5ad6031daa6391a8
#
_cell.length_a   1.000
_cell.length_b   1.000
_cell.length_c   1.000
_cell.angle_alpha   90.00
_cell.angle_beta   90.00
_cell.angle_gamma   90.00
#
_symmetry.space_group_name_H-M   'P 1'
#
loop_
_entity.id
_entity.type
_entity.pdbx_description
1 polymer ?
#
loop_
_entity_poly.entity_id
_entity_poly.type
_entity_poly.pdbx_seq_one_letter_code
_entity_poly.pdbx_strand_id
1 'polypeptide(L)'
;MRDMYAFPAFAKCSVICFAAKMWSEFSADSDSIDMARIMENAVKSLSNPENFDMEELFSFHPAQKLLSCDPSGAFDKMSEDTKKYYRLRLCDLSRKSGQSECQTALCVLDKAAAAKNFRERHIGAYLEDNKSFAVPYYSTLFCVVAVVVFAMTFFVSPVCLLLALPVWETVKFLLDVAFSRFVNPAPLFRMDISEIPDGFGALTVITTLLSGNNADKKMFERLESLCFSNGGKNAYFGLLADLPDSKTPKSGNDEKVLDNAKKQIQRLNEKYGGVFFLFTRQRAYSKSEKAYIAPERKRGAVCALAEYLCGKGDKFDENSLKPSKELCKNIKYVVTLDADTEMPVGALELLCGAMLHPLNKPVLNSNGTAVLKGHAIIQPAVRTTAHDASKNLFTSVMCGPGGRESYSNFSGELNMTLFKNSGFCGKGIFDKEVFYELTHGKNAFKINAVLSHDAPEGARLNCAADTEVVFTDGFPKNELSYFKREHRWIRGDFQNLGFAAKYVKNASGERIKNGITALYKYRIFDNVRRELTPVFAVIAVVCTVFCDNFTNAFLGGITALYVFMPFLADLLCTLVHIKSGAKAAAARFYSF
;
A
#
# COMPACT_ATOMS: atom_id res chain seq x y z
N MET A 1 -20.03 12.72 -19.02
CA MET A 1 -19.21 13.92 -18.89
C MET A 1 -20.15 15.07 -19.10
N ARG A 2 -20.64 15.60 -18.07
CA ARG A 2 -21.59 16.67 -18.18
C ARG A 2 -20.97 17.95 -17.63
N ASP A 3 -21.67 18.76 -17.00
CA ASP A 3 -21.39 20.17 -16.87
C ASP A 3 -19.99 20.50 -16.32
N MET A 4 -19.53 19.82 -15.30
CA MET A 4 -18.25 20.14 -14.66
C MET A 4 -17.03 19.90 -15.56
N TYR A 5 -16.95 18.77 -16.28
CA TYR A 5 -15.83 18.48 -17.17
C TYR A 5 -15.98 19.11 -18.57
N ALA A 6 -17.21 19.44 -18.98
CA ALA A 6 -17.47 20.22 -20.19
C ALA A 6 -17.25 21.73 -19.95
N PHE A 7 -17.27 22.18 -18.70
CA PHE A 7 -17.16 23.60 -18.36
C PHE A 7 -15.90 24.29 -18.91
N PRO A 8 -14.70 23.72 -18.85
CA PRO A 8 -13.51 24.35 -19.45
C PRO A 8 -13.64 24.50 -20.97
N ALA A 9 -14.19 23.50 -21.66
CA ALA A 9 -14.44 23.58 -23.10
C ALA A 9 -15.51 24.63 -23.41
N PHE A 10 -16.56 24.70 -22.62
CA PHE A 10 -17.60 25.70 -22.72
C PHE A 10 -17.06 27.11 -22.46
N ALA A 11 -16.22 27.29 -21.42
CA ALA A 11 -15.57 28.56 -21.14
C ALA A 11 -14.67 29.03 -22.32
N LYS A 12 -13.88 28.12 -22.90
CA LYS A 12 -13.09 28.39 -24.12
C LYS A 12 -13.98 28.83 -25.28
N CYS A 13 -15.05 28.10 -25.56
CA CYS A 13 -16.00 28.45 -26.61
C CYS A 13 -16.65 29.81 -26.35
N SER A 14 -17.01 30.11 -25.11
CA SER A 14 -17.62 31.39 -24.73
C SER A 14 -16.67 32.55 -24.93
N VAL A 15 -15.39 32.42 -24.58
CA VAL A 15 -14.35 33.41 -24.82
C VAL A 15 -14.13 33.64 -26.33
N ILE A 16 -14.09 32.55 -27.11
CA ILE A 16 -13.97 32.63 -28.58
C ILE A 16 -15.18 33.36 -29.18
N CYS A 17 -16.40 32.98 -28.76
CA CYS A 17 -17.63 33.62 -29.23
C CYS A 17 -17.69 35.10 -28.85
N PHE A 18 -17.28 35.43 -27.62
CA PHE A 18 -17.19 36.83 -27.15
C PHE A 18 -16.17 37.61 -27.95
N ALA A 19 -14.97 37.07 -28.16
CA ALA A 19 -13.94 37.71 -28.96
C ALA A 19 -14.38 37.91 -30.43
N ALA A 20 -15.04 36.90 -31.03
CA ALA A 20 -15.61 36.99 -32.37
C ALA A 20 -16.71 38.04 -32.48
N LYS A 21 -17.59 38.15 -31.47
CA LYS A 21 -18.63 39.18 -31.41
C LYS A 21 -18.02 40.57 -31.29
N MET A 22 -17.06 40.76 -30.40
CA MET A 22 -16.32 42.02 -30.29
C MET A 22 -15.67 42.41 -31.62
N TRP A 23 -15.02 41.44 -32.30
CA TRP A 23 -14.45 41.66 -33.61
C TRP A 23 -15.49 42.14 -34.64
N SER A 24 -16.66 41.53 -34.68
CA SER A 24 -17.73 41.93 -35.59
C SER A 24 -18.32 43.31 -35.31
N GLU A 25 -18.33 43.74 -34.05
CA GLU A 25 -18.86 45.05 -33.63
C GLU A 25 -17.83 46.18 -33.83
N PHE A 26 -16.51 45.88 -33.70
CA PHE A 26 -15.45 46.86 -33.80
C PHE A 26 -14.76 46.94 -35.17
N SER A 27 -15.08 46.03 -36.09
CA SER A 27 -14.51 46.07 -37.45
C SER A 27 -14.93 47.26 -38.29
N ALA A 28 -15.76 48.15 -37.78
CA ALA A 28 -16.28 49.34 -38.48
C ALA A 28 -15.52 50.64 -38.18
N ASP A 29 -14.65 50.71 -37.15
CA ASP A 29 -13.91 51.94 -36.81
C ASP A 29 -12.46 51.66 -36.39
N SER A 30 -11.61 52.40 -36.96
CA SER A 30 -10.19 52.67 -37.11
C SER A 30 -9.13 52.22 -36.10
N ASP A 31 -9.32 51.49 -35.04
CA ASP A 31 -8.26 51.02 -34.13
C ASP A 31 -8.02 49.50 -34.23
N SER A 32 -7.89 49.05 -35.46
CA SER A 32 -7.77 47.63 -35.82
C SER A 32 -6.53 46.90 -35.28
N ILE A 33 -5.46 47.61 -34.94
CA ILE A 33 -4.19 47.00 -34.52
C ILE A 33 -4.23 46.49 -33.08
N ASP A 34 -4.84 47.24 -32.16
CA ASP A 34 -4.95 46.81 -30.77
C ASP A 34 -5.96 45.65 -30.60
N MET A 35 -7.02 45.67 -31.37
CA MET A 35 -8.01 44.61 -31.35
C MET A 35 -7.45 43.32 -32.00
N ALA A 36 -6.70 43.40 -33.08
CA ALA A 36 -6.01 42.26 -33.68
C ALA A 36 -5.02 41.65 -32.69
N ARG A 37 -4.33 42.48 -31.91
CA ARG A 37 -3.40 42.02 -30.86
C ARG A 37 -4.10 41.38 -29.68
N ILE A 38 -5.25 41.87 -29.23
CA ILE A 38 -6.08 41.27 -28.20
C ILE A 38 -6.62 39.90 -28.68
N MET A 39 -7.11 39.82 -29.93
CA MET A 39 -7.58 38.58 -30.53
C MET A 39 -6.44 37.57 -30.71
N GLU A 40 -5.28 37.98 -31.17
CA GLU A 40 -4.10 37.13 -31.28
C GLU A 40 -3.68 36.58 -29.94
N ASN A 41 -3.65 37.41 -28.89
CA ASN A 41 -3.35 36.98 -27.52
C ASN A 41 -4.41 36.01 -26.96
N ALA A 42 -5.70 36.28 -27.20
CA ALA A 42 -6.79 35.38 -26.81
C ALA A 42 -6.69 34.04 -27.53
N VAL A 43 -6.44 34.03 -28.83
CA VAL A 43 -6.26 32.80 -29.63
C VAL A 43 -5.00 32.02 -29.17
N LYS A 44 -3.87 32.73 -28.96
CA LYS A 44 -2.65 32.11 -28.44
C LYS A 44 -2.85 31.53 -27.05
N SER A 45 -3.55 32.22 -26.16
CA SER A 45 -3.90 31.70 -24.82
C SER A 45 -4.81 30.50 -24.90
N LEU A 46 -5.77 30.46 -25.83
CA LEU A 46 -6.70 29.35 -26.04
C LEU A 46 -6.05 28.17 -26.77
N SER A 47 -5.04 28.38 -27.60
CA SER A 47 -4.36 27.34 -28.38
C SER A 47 -3.31 26.58 -27.55
N ASN A 48 -2.86 27.16 -26.43
CA ASN A 48 -1.85 26.54 -25.58
C ASN A 48 -2.51 25.96 -24.31
N PRO A 49 -2.93 24.67 -24.31
CA PRO A 49 -3.63 24.05 -23.17
C PRO A 49 -2.76 23.98 -21.90
N GLU A 50 -1.43 24.08 -22.01
CA GLU A 50 -0.50 24.09 -20.89
C GLU A 50 -0.56 25.39 -20.07
N ASN A 51 -1.11 26.48 -20.62
CA ASN A 51 -1.24 27.77 -19.94
C ASN A 51 -2.57 27.94 -19.18
N PHE A 52 -3.47 26.96 -19.23
CA PHE A 52 -4.71 26.99 -18.45
C PHE A 52 -4.53 26.23 -17.15
N ASP A 53 -4.57 26.94 -16.05
CA ASP A 53 -4.78 26.32 -14.75
C ASP A 53 -6.21 25.74 -14.71
N MET A 54 -6.30 24.42 -14.92
CA MET A 54 -7.57 23.71 -14.91
C MET A 54 -8.22 23.77 -13.53
N GLU A 55 -7.45 23.89 -12.44
CA GLU A 55 -7.96 24.03 -11.09
C GLU A 55 -8.66 25.37 -10.91
N GLU A 56 -8.06 26.45 -11.41
CA GLU A 56 -8.67 27.77 -11.41
C GLU A 56 -10.01 27.74 -12.17
N LEU A 57 -10.05 27.13 -13.36
CA LEU A 57 -11.30 26.99 -14.12
C LEU A 57 -12.36 26.19 -13.38
N PHE A 58 -12.00 25.09 -12.70
CA PHE A 58 -12.93 24.33 -11.91
C PHE A 58 -13.46 25.12 -10.71
N SER A 59 -12.68 26.04 -10.13
CA SER A 59 -13.08 26.89 -9.01
C SER A 59 -14.31 27.76 -9.33
N PHE A 60 -14.50 28.13 -10.60
CA PHE A 60 -15.66 28.91 -11.06
C PHE A 60 -16.93 28.07 -11.23
N HIS A 61 -16.82 26.74 -11.31
CA HIS A 61 -18.00 25.90 -11.48
C HIS A 61 -18.85 25.83 -10.21
N PRO A 62 -20.18 26.08 -10.27
CA PRO A 62 -21.02 26.14 -9.06
C PRO A 62 -20.97 24.86 -8.22
N ALA A 63 -20.94 23.67 -8.85
CA ALA A 63 -20.83 22.41 -8.13
C ALA A 63 -19.50 22.26 -7.36
N GLN A 64 -18.40 22.80 -7.88
CA GLN A 64 -17.10 22.83 -7.19
C GLN A 64 -17.20 23.69 -5.91
N LYS A 65 -17.82 24.88 -6.01
CA LYS A 65 -18.04 25.76 -4.84
C LYS A 65 -18.88 25.08 -3.78
N LEU A 66 -19.87 24.28 -4.19
CA LEU A 66 -20.67 23.48 -3.25
C LEU A 66 -19.82 22.40 -2.59
N LEU A 67 -18.97 21.69 -3.32
CA LEU A 67 -18.06 20.68 -2.71
C LEU A 67 -17.09 21.32 -1.71
N SER A 68 -16.62 22.54 -1.95
CA SER A 68 -15.78 23.31 -1.00
C SER A 68 -16.51 23.67 0.31
N CYS A 69 -17.84 23.63 0.34
CA CYS A 69 -18.64 23.77 1.56
C CYS A 69 -18.71 22.49 2.40
N ASP A 70 -17.83 21.52 2.18
CA ASP A 70 -17.75 20.26 2.94
C ASP A 70 -17.78 20.51 4.47
N PRO A 71 -18.77 19.97 5.21
CA PRO A 71 -18.89 20.20 6.66
C PRO A 71 -17.69 19.71 7.49
N SER A 72 -16.88 18.82 6.94
CA SER A 72 -15.63 18.38 7.57
C SER A 72 -14.47 19.35 7.36
N GLY A 73 -14.59 20.30 6.43
CA GLY A 73 -13.52 21.23 6.02
C GLY A 73 -12.30 20.55 5.37
N ALA A 74 -12.46 19.31 4.90
CA ALA A 74 -11.36 18.53 4.35
C ALA A 74 -11.19 18.76 2.84
N PHE A 75 -12.28 19.01 2.09
CA PHE A 75 -12.26 18.99 0.62
C PHE A 75 -11.18 19.88 0.00
N ASP A 76 -11.07 21.14 0.41
CA ASP A 76 -10.11 22.09 -0.18
C ASP A 76 -8.65 21.72 0.12
N LYS A 77 -8.42 20.97 1.21
CA LYS A 77 -7.10 20.53 1.67
C LYS A 77 -6.71 19.15 1.14
N MET A 78 -7.52 18.54 0.28
CA MET A 78 -7.20 17.24 -0.32
C MET A 78 -6.26 17.40 -1.51
N SER A 79 -5.52 16.33 -1.83
CA SER A 79 -4.73 16.24 -3.05
C SER A 79 -5.62 16.35 -4.30
N GLU A 80 -5.07 16.86 -5.39
CA GLU A 80 -5.84 17.09 -6.61
C GLU A 80 -6.40 15.79 -7.20
N ASP A 81 -5.67 14.69 -7.13
CA ASP A 81 -6.18 13.38 -7.58
C ASP A 81 -7.39 12.92 -6.76
N THR A 82 -7.42 13.20 -5.45
CA THR A 82 -8.58 12.93 -4.61
C THR A 82 -9.76 13.82 -4.98
N LYS A 83 -9.54 15.12 -5.20
CA LYS A 83 -10.58 16.06 -5.67
C LYS A 83 -11.11 15.66 -7.04
N LYS A 84 -10.23 15.28 -7.97
CA LYS A 84 -10.59 14.78 -9.30
C LYS A 84 -11.47 13.53 -9.22
N TYR A 85 -11.12 12.59 -8.36
CA TYR A 85 -11.97 11.41 -8.13
C TYR A 85 -13.38 11.82 -7.64
N TYR A 86 -13.49 12.77 -6.69
CA TYR A 86 -14.78 13.22 -6.16
C TYR A 86 -15.61 13.93 -7.23
N ARG A 87 -15.00 14.75 -8.08
CA ARG A 87 -15.66 15.38 -9.22
C ARG A 87 -16.24 14.34 -10.19
N LEU A 88 -15.45 13.33 -10.54
CA LEU A 88 -15.89 12.22 -11.41
C LEU A 88 -17.04 11.45 -10.78
N ARG A 89 -16.98 11.17 -9.48
CA ARG A 89 -18.06 10.47 -8.76
C ARG A 89 -19.33 11.31 -8.68
N LEU A 90 -19.21 12.63 -8.49
CA LEU A 90 -20.36 13.53 -8.53
C LEU A 90 -21.05 13.49 -9.90
N CYS A 91 -20.28 13.57 -11.00
CA CYS A 91 -20.80 13.45 -12.36
C CYS A 91 -21.52 12.11 -12.61
N ASP A 92 -20.94 11.00 -12.11
CA ASP A 92 -21.54 9.68 -12.22
C ASP A 92 -22.86 9.55 -11.45
N LEU A 93 -22.91 10.11 -10.23
CA LEU A 93 -24.14 10.13 -9.41
C LEU A 93 -25.22 11.02 -10.04
N SER A 94 -24.85 12.20 -10.51
CA SER A 94 -25.73 13.11 -11.24
C SER A 94 -26.38 12.43 -12.46
N ARG A 95 -25.55 11.74 -13.25
CA ARG A 95 -26.03 10.98 -14.43
C ARG A 95 -26.98 9.85 -14.04
N LYS A 96 -26.70 9.10 -12.96
CA LYS A 96 -27.54 7.99 -12.48
C LYS A 96 -28.86 8.46 -11.90
N SER A 97 -28.86 9.60 -11.19
CA SER A 97 -30.07 10.19 -10.58
C SER A 97 -30.91 11.02 -11.55
N GLY A 98 -30.39 11.39 -12.73
CA GLY A 98 -31.03 12.30 -13.67
C GLY A 98 -31.07 13.77 -13.19
N GLN A 99 -30.39 14.10 -12.08
CA GLN A 99 -30.32 15.45 -11.51
C GLN A 99 -29.12 16.20 -12.09
N SER A 100 -29.08 17.54 -11.92
CA SER A 100 -27.88 18.32 -12.21
C SER A 100 -26.77 18.04 -11.19
N GLU A 101 -25.52 18.34 -11.56
CA GLU A 101 -24.37 18.19 -10.65
C GLU A 101 -24.50 19.06 -9.40
N CYS A 102 -25.06 20.28 -9.54
CA CYS A 102 -25.34 21.16 -8.40
C CYS A 102 -26.41 20.59 -7.46
N GLN A 103 -27.50 20.04 -7.99
CA GLN A 103 -28.54 19.41 -7.16
C GLN A 103 -28.00 18.18 -6.43
N THR A 104 -27.18 17.37 -7.11
CA THR A 104 -26.54 16.21 -6.51
C THR A 104 -25.54 16.63 -5.41
N ALA A 105 -24.75 17.69 -5.65
CA ALA A 105 -23.83 18.24 -4.66
C ALA A 105 -24.56 18.75 -3.41
N LEU A 106 -25.66 19.49 -3.58
CA LEU A 106 -26.52 19.95 -2.47
C LEU A 106 -27.07 18.77 -1.65
N CYS A 107 -27.59 17.74 -2.32
CA CYS A 107 -28.09 16.55 -1.64
C CYS A 107 -27.00 15.83 -0.82
N VAL A 108 -25.76 15.78 -1.34
CA VAL A 108 -24.61 15.22 -0.63
C VAL A 108 -24.22 16.07 0.57
N LEU A 109 -24.21 17.40 0.41
CA LEU A 109 -23.92 18.36 1.49
C LEU A 109 -24.95 18.27 2.63
N ASP A 110 -26.25 18.23 2.30
CA ASP A 110 -27.33 18.12 3.31
C ASP A 110 -27.16 16.85 4.14
N LYS A 111 -26.84 15.72 3.50
CA LYS A 111 -26.57 14.47 4.21
C LYS A 111 -25.33 14.58 5.11
N ALA A 112 -24.26 15.18 4.63
CA ALA A 112 -23.04 15.37 5.39
C ALA A 112 -23.24 16.32 6.57
N ALA A 113 -24.02 17.40 6.40
CA ALA A 113 -24.33 18.36 7.45
C ALA A 113 -25.21 17.74 8.57
N ALA A 114 -26.13 16.85 8.20
CA ALA A 114 -27.02 16.15 9.16
C ALA A 114 -26.28 15.04 9.93
N ALA A 115 -25.10 14.61 9.48
CA ALA A 115 -24.38 13.49 10.07
C ALA A 115 -23.73 13.85 11.41
N LYS A 116 -23.80 12.93 12.38
CA LYS A 116 -23.16 13.09 13.71
C LYS A 116 -21.74 12.53 13.76
N ASN A 117 -21.44 11.54 12.92
CA ASN A 117 -20.16 10.87 12.88
C ASN A 117 -19.16 11.68 12.04
N PHE A 118 -17.94 11.84 12.54
CA PHE A 118 -16.86 12.57 11.86
C PHE A 118 -16.63 12.12 10.40
N ARG A 119 -16.64 10.82 10.15
CA ARG A 119 -16.45 10.24 8.80
C ARG A 119 -17.61 10.62 7.86
N GLU A 120 -18.84 10.58 8.36
CA GLU A 120 -20.05 10.86 7.58
C GLU A 120 -20.30 12.37 7.40
N ARG A 121 -19.68 13.24 8.21
CA ARG A 121 -19.66 14.69 7.99
C ARG A 121 -18.83 15.10 6.78
N HIS A 122 -17.97 14.22 6.27
CA HIS A 122 -17.23 14.44 5.04
C HIS A 122 -18.06 14.00 3.83
N ILE A 123 -18.16 14.88 2.82
CA ILE A 123 -18.94 14.63 1.58
C ILE A 123 -18.51 13.35 0.87
N GLY A 124 -17.24 12.98 0.94
CA GLY A 124 -16.70 11.76 0.35
C GLY A 124 -17.41 10.49 0.80
N ALA A 125 -17.99 10.47 2.01
CA ALA A 125 -18.75 9.32 2.50
C ALA A 125 -19.98 8.98 1.63
N TYR A 126 -20.48 9.96 0.87
CA TYR A 126 -21.63 9.84 -0.01
C TYR A 126 -21.25 9.82 -1.50
N LEU A 127 -20.03 10.25 -1.83
CA LEU A 127 -19.48 10.22 -3.17
C LEU A 127 -18.74 8.91 -3.47
N GLU A 128 -18.09 8.31 -2.45
CA GLU A 128 -17.37 7.07 -2.60
C GLU A 128 -18.30 5.91 -2.98
N ASP A 129 -17.86 5.07 -3.91
CA ASP A 129 -18.50 3.77 -4.16
C ASP A 129 -18.02 2.76 -3.13
N ASN A 130 -18.81 2.59 -2.07
CA ASN A 130 -18.50 1.66 -0.98
C ASN A 130 -18.73 0.18 -1.34
N LYS A 131 -19.08 -0.13 -2.59
CA LYS A 131 -19.30 -1.52 -3.02
C LYS A 131 -17.99 -2.25 -3.16
N SER A 132 -17.86 -3.33 -2.40
CA SER A 132 -16.79 -4.30 -2.58
C SER A 132 -17.19 -5.30 -3.65
N PHE A 133 -16.34 -5.50 -4.63
CA PHE A 133 -16.51 -6.52 -5.65
C PHE A 133 -15.93 -7.89 -5.25
N ALA A 134 -15.59 -8.08 -3.97
CA ALA A 134 -14.99 -9.33 -3.50
C ALA A 134 -15.88 -10.56 -3.77
N VAL A 135 -17.18 -10.46 -3.46
CA VAL A 135 -18.10 -11.59 -3.67
C VAL A 135 -18.25 -11.94 -5.15
N PRO A 136 -18.61 -11.00 -6.06
CA PRO A 136 -18.71 -11.36 -7.48
C PRO A 136 -17.38 -11.82 -8.08
N TYR A 137 -16.27 -11.20 -7.73
CA TYR A 137 -14.95 -11.60 -8.22
C TYR A 137 -14.60 -13.04 -7.82
N TYR A 138 -14.67 -13.36 -6.54
CA TYR A 138 -14.29 -14.69 -6.06
C TYR A 138 -15.31 -15.76 -6.44
N SER A 139 -16.61 -15.47 -6.48
CA SER A 139 -17.60 -16.43 -6.99
C SER A 139 -17.37 -16.75 -8.46
N THR A 140 -17.04 -15.76 -9.29
CA THR A 140 -16.66 -16.00 -10.70
C THR A 140 -15.40 -16.87 -10.78
N LEU A 141 -14.36 -16.55 -10.02
CA LEU A 141 -13.13 -17.34 -9.96
C LEU A 141 -13.41 -18.78 -9.58
N PHE A 142 -14.15 -19.01 -8.49
CA PHE A 142 -14.50 -20.35 -8.02
C PHE A 142 -15.32 -21.13 -9.05
N CYS A 143 -16.34 -20.51 -9.64
CA CYS A 143 -17.19 -21.16 -10.64
C CYS A 143 -16.39 -21.56 -11.89
N VAL A 144 -15.57 -20.65 -12.43
CA VAL A 144 -14.76 -20.92 -13.63
C VAL A 144 -13.76 -22.05 -13.36
N VAL A 145 -13.04 -21.99 -12.23
CA VAL A 145 -12.08 -23.05 -11.84
C VAL A 145 -12.80 -24.38 -11.67
N ALA A 146 -13.94 -24.40 -10.96
CA ALA A 146 -14.71 -25.63 -10.74
C ALA A 146 -15.16 -26.26 -12.05
N VAL A 147 -15.68 -25.46 -12.99
CA VAL A 147 -16.11 -25.93 -14.31
C VAL A 147 -14.93 -26.49 -15.11
N VAL A 148 -13.82 -25.76 -15.16
CA VAL A 148 -12.62 -26.19 -15.90
C VAL A 148 -12.06 -27.49 -15.31
N VAL A 149 -11.86 -27.54 -13.98
CA VAL A 149 -11.32 -28.74 -13.30
C VAL A 149 -12.28 -29.93 -13.45
N PHE A 150 -13.59 -29.71 -13.33
CA PHE A 150 -14.59 -30.76 -13.56
C PHE A 150 -14.52 -31.29 -14.99
N ALA A 151 -14.49 -30.42 -15.98
CA ALA A 151 -14.39 -30.81 -17.38
C ALA A 151 -13.12 -31.62 -17.65
N MET A 152 -11.97 -31.15 -17.17
CA MET A 152 -10.69 -31.86 -17.32
C MET A 152 -10.74 -33.25 -16.65
N THR A 153 -11.27 -33.32 -15.43
CA THR A 153 -11.35 -34.56 -14.67
C THR A 153 -12.30 -35.58 -15.30
N PHE A 154 -13.44 -35.09 -15.85
CA PHE A 154 -14.48 -35.94 -16.43
C PHE A 154 -14.14 -36.39 -17.86
N PHE A 155 -13.68 -35.48 -18.74
CA PHE A 155 -13.45 -35.75 -20.17
C PHE A 155 -12.04 -36.25 -20.49
N VAL A 156 -11.03 -35.98 -19.63
CA VAL A 156 -9.65 -36.39 -19.88
C VAL A 156 -9.23 -37.51 -18.92
N SER A 157 -9.07 -37.22 -17.63
CA SER A 157 -8.65 -38.19 -16.63
C SER A 157 -8.83 -37.66 -15.20
N PRO A 158 -9.20 -38.52 -14.21
CA PRO A 158 -9.23 -38.13 -12.80
C PRO A 158 -7.90 -37.55 -12.27
N VAL A 159 -6.77 -37.90 -12.87
CA VAL A 159 -5.42 -37.38 -12.52
C VAL A 159 -5.36 -35.87 -12.75
N CYS A 160 -6.18 -35.31 -13.64
CA CYS A 160 -6.26 -33.86 -13.89
C CYS A 160 -6.68 -33.06 -12.64
N LEU A 161 -7.23 -33.70 -11.60
CA LEU A 161 -7.49 -33.04 -10.32
C LEU A 161 -6.21 -32.45 -9.69
N LEU A 162 -5.03 -33.00 -9.97
CA LEU A 162 -3.73 -32.45 -9.55
C LEU A 162 -3.47 -31.06 -10.13
N LEU A 163 -4.09 -30.72 -11.26
CA LEU A 163 -3.98 -29.43 -11.90
C LEU A 163 -4.92 -28.35 -11.33
N ALA A 164 -5.76 -28.69 -10.34
CA ALA A 164 -6.71 -27.73 -9.76
C ALA A 164 -6.05 -26.43 -9.28
N LEU A 165 -4.88 -26.54 -8.61
CA LEU A 165 -4.14 -25.36 -8.14
C LEU A 165 -3.43 -24.59 -9.26
N PRO A 166 -2.71 -25.20 -10.20
CA PRO A 166 -2.20 -24.56 -11.42
C PRO A 166 -3.28 -23.86 -12.24
N VAL A 167 -4.44 -24.51 -12.45
CA VAL A 167 -5.59 -23.93 -13.14
C VAL A 167 -6.13 -22.72 -12.38
N TRP A 168 -6.20 -22.81 -11.06
CA TRP A 168 -6.61 -21.68 -10.21
C TRP A 168 -5.72 -20.45 -10.44
N GLU A 169 -4.40 -20.60 -10.39
CA GLU A 169 -3.47 -19.49 -10.65
C GLU A 169 -3.64 -18.92 -12.05
N THR A 170 -3.76 -19.79 -13.05
CA THR A 170 -3.96 -19.36 -14.43
C THR A 170 -5.25 -18.57 -14.61
N VAL A 171 -6.37 -19.07 -14.11
CA VAL A 171 -7.67 -18.39 -14.19
C VAL A 171 -7.66 -17.08 -13.41
N LYS A 172 -7.10 -17.09 -12.19
CA LYS A 172 -6.97 -15.88 -11.37
C LYS A 172 -6.17 -14.81 -12.11
N PHE A 173 -5.04 -15.18 -12.67
CA PHE A 173 -4.19 -14.26 -13.44
C PHE A 173 -4.95 -13.65 -14.63
N LEU A 174 -5.67 -14.46 -15.42
CA LEU A 174 -6.47 -13.98 -16.55
C LEU A 174 -7.59 -13.04 -16.10
N LEU A 175 -8.24 -13.33 -14.99
CA LEU A 175 -9.25 -12.44 -14.39
C LEU A 175 -8.62 -11.12 -13.92
N ASP A 176 -7.46 -11.16 -13.25
CA ASP A 176 -6.77 -9.96 -12.78
C ASP A 176 -6.37 -9.05 -13.97
N VAL A 177 -5.88 -9.63 -15.06
CA VAL A 177 -5.59 -8.90 -16.30
C VAL A 177 -6.87 -8.31 -16.92
N ALA A 178 -7.95 -9.07 -16.98
CA ALA A 178 -9.22 -8.59 -17.50
C ALA A 178 -9.77 -7.43 -16.65
N PHE A 179 -9.84 -7.59 -15.33
CA PHE A 179 -10.35 -6.54 -14.45
C PHE A 179 -9.50 -5.28 -14.48
N SER A 180 -8.16 -5.42 -14.51
CA SER A 180 -7.26 -4.25 -14.60
C SER A 180 -7.46 -3.41 -15.85
N ARG A 181 -8.07 -3.99 -16.89
CA ARG A 181 -8.35 -3.29 -18.15
C ARG A 181 -9.68 -2.55 -18.15
N PHE A 182 -10.66 -3.05 -17.38
CA PHE A 182 -12.03 -2.52 -17.40
C PHE A 182 -12.38 -1.68 -16.17
N VAL A 183 -11.57 -1.75 -15.09
CA VAL A 183 -11.82 -1.05 -13.86
C VAL A 183 -10.81 0.08 -13.70
N ASN A 184 -11.29 1.31 -13.63
CA ASN A 184 -10.42 2.46 -13.34
C ASN A 184 -9.95 2.37 -11.88
N PRO A 185 -8.64 2.49 -11.63
CA PRO A 185 -8.11 2.45 -10.26
C PRO A 185 -8.69 3.61 -9.43
N ALA A 186 -9.12 3.29 -8.22
CA ALA A 186 -9.48 4.30 -7.25
C ALA A 186 -8.23 4.74 -6.50
N PRO A 187 -7.90 6.04 -6.43
CA PRO A 187 -6.76 6.52 -5.68
C PRO A 187 -6.95 6.24 -4.18
N LEU A 188 -5.86 6.08 -3.45
CA LEU A 188 -5.91 6.20 -2.01
C LEU A 188 -6.12 7.68 -1.67
N PHE A 189 -7.21 7.99 -0.96
CA PHE A 189 -7.54 9.38 -0.65
C PHE A 189 -6.46 10.00 0.24
N ARG A 190 -6.12 11.26 -0.04
CA ARG A 190 -5.01 11.94 0.60
C ARG A 190 -5.31 13.42 0.84
N MET A 191 -4.86 13.91 2.01
CA MET A 191 -4.75 15.34 2.27
C MET A 191 -3.46 15.85 1.62
N ASP A 192 -3.49 17.04 1.06
CA ASP A 192 -2.32 17.77 0.61
C ASP A 192 -1.75 18.56 1.80
N ILE A 193 -0.58 18.17 2.27
CA ILE A 193 0.08 18.80 3.43
C ILE A 193 1.51 19.16 3.07
N SER A 194 1.91 20.37 3.37
CA SER A 194 3.30 20.84 3.28
C SER A 194 4.09 20.57 4.56
N GLU A 195 3.40 20.40 5.68
CA GLU A 195 3.97 20.09 7.00
C GLU A 195 3.02 19.15 7.77
N ILE A 196 3.60 18.29 8.59
CA ILE A 196 2.82 17.41 9.46
C ILE A 196 2.19 18.25 10.59
N PRO A 197 0.85 18.25 10.75
CA PRO A 197 0.18 19.06 11.76
C PRO A 197 0.57 18.66 13.20
N ASP A 198 0.45 19.60 14.14
CA ASP A 198 0.67 19.35 15.56
C ASP A 198 -0.35 18.31 16.07
N GLY A 199 0.12 17.38 16.90
CA GLY A 199 -0.65 16.24 17.39
C GLY A 199 -0.74 15.05 16.43
N PHE A 200 -0.14 15.17 15.22
CA PHE A 200 -0.10 14.10 14.20
C PHE A 200 1.34 13.74 13.80
N GLY A 201 2.32 14.04 14.66
CA GLY A 201 3.72 13.75 14.39
C GLY A 201 3.96 12.31 13.97
N ALA A 202 5.00 12.11 13.15
CA ALA A 202 5.36 10.81 12.61
C ALA A 202 6.79 10.42 13.00
N LEU A 203 6.94 9.21 13.55
CA LEU A 203 8.23 8.61 13.88
C LEU A 203 8.57 7.51 12.88
N THR A 204 9.59 7.76 12.05
CA THR A 204 10.10 6.74 11.11
C THR A 204 11.22 5.96 11.78
N VAL A 205 11.06 4.63 11.87
CA VAL A 205 12.04 3.75 12.52
C VAL A 205 12.58 2.70 11.56
N ILE A 206 13.89 2.50 11.58
CA ILE A 206 14.58 1.41 10.91
C ILE A 206 14.80 0.29 11.92
N THR A 207 14.32 -0.93 11.60
CA THR A 207 14.57 -2.11 12.43
C THR A 207 15.88 -2.75 12.02
N THR A 208 16.82 -2.92 12.96
CA THR A 208 18.18 -3.40 12.67
C THR A 208 18.75 -4.27 13.77
N LEU A 209 19.82 -5.01 13.44
CA LEU A 209 20.67 -5.71 14.40
C LEU A 209 22.03 -5.01 14.44
N LEU A 210 22.42 -4.55 15.63
CA LEU A 210 23.73 -3.92 15.87
C LEU A 210 24.77 -4.98 16.20
N SER A 211 25.77 -5.12 15.36
CA SER A 211 26.81 -6.16 15.47
C SER A 211 28.23 -5.62 15.73
N GLY A 212 28.40 -4.30 15.81
CA GLY A 212 29.69 -3.66 16.02
C GLY A 212 30.60 -3.62 14.80
N ASN A 213 30.03 -3.79 13.60
CA ASN A 213 30.76 -3.82 12.34
C ASN A 213 30.49 -2.60 11.44
N ASN A 214 31.10 -2.53 10.27
CA ASN A 214 30.91 -1.44 9.31
C ASN A 214 29.46 -1.30 8.80
N ALA A 215 28.61 -2.31 8.94
CA ALA A 215 27.20 -2.21 8.57
C ALA A 215 26.46 -1.26 9.51
N ASP A 216 26.84 -1.21 10.79
CA ASP A 216 26.24 -0.30 11.75
C ASP A 216 26.50 1.17 11.38
N LYS A 217 27.74 1.49 10.93
CA LYS A 217 28.07 2.85 10.44
C LYS A 217 27.19 3.28 9.28
N LYS A 218 27.02 2.40 8.29
CA LYS A 218 26.12 2.66 7.16
C LYS A 218 24.68 2.86 7.58
N MET A 219 24.25 2.24 8.68
CA MET A 219 22.90 2.40 9.21
C MET A 219 22.67 3.81 9.76
N PHE A 220 23.65 4.41 10.46
CA PHE A 220 23.56 5.79 10.93
C PHE A 220 23.60 6.79 9.76
N GLU A 221 24.45 6.57 8.76
CA GLU A 221 24.48 7.37 7.52
C GLU A 221 23.12 7.33 6.80
N ARG A 222 22.49 6.17 6.79
CA ARG A 222 21.17 5.99 6.21
C ARG A 222 20.07 6.69 7.00
N LEU A 223 20.13 6.62 8.34
CA LEU A 223 19.21 7.34 9.21
C LEU A 223 19.31 8.85 9.00
N GLU A 224 20.53 9.37 8.85
CA GLU A 224 20.79 10.78 8.52
C GLU A 224 20.23 11.16 7.14
N SER A 225 20.47 10.34 6.12
CA SER A 225 19.92 10.54 4.77
C SER A 225 18.40 10.55 4.78
N LEU A 226 17.77 9.67 5.57
CA LEU A 226 16.33 9.60 5.73
C LEU A 226 15.76 10.89 6.34
N CYS A 227 16.44 11.46 7.34
CA CYS A 227 16.07 12.75 7.91
C CYS A 227 16.22 13.89 6.90
N PHE A 228 17.29 13.87 6.10
CA PHE A 228 17.52 14.88 5.07
C PHE A 228 16.43 14.86 3.97
N SER A 229 15.96 13.67 3.60
CA SER A 229 14.99 13.48 2.52
C SER A 229 13.52 13.60 2.95
N ASN A 230 13.21 13.43 4.25
CA ASN A 230 11.86 13.40 4.79
C ASN A 230 11.72 14.20 6.11
N GLY A 231 12.72 15.02 6.43
CA GLY A 231 12.69 15.87 7.62
C GLY A 231 11.76 17.06 7.43
N GLY A 232 11.22 17.55 8.55
CA GLY A 232 10.32 18.69 8.57
C GLY A 232 9.67 18.82 9.95
N LYS A 233 8.68 19.68 10.06
CA LYS A 233 7.92 19.87 11.30
C LYS A 233 7.24 18.55 11.69
N ASN A 234 7.40 18.15 12.96
CA ASN A 234 6.79 16.92 13.52
C ASN A 234 7.23 15.60 12.86
N ALA A 235 8.36 15.60 12.12
CA ALA A 235 9.01 14.42 11.58
C ALA A 235 10.15 13.98 12.49
N TYR A 236 10.13 12.72 12.92
CA TYR A 236 11.10 12.12 13.85
C TYR A 236 11.66 10.82 13.27
N PHE A 237 12.89 10.49 13.67
CA PHE A 237 13.61 9.34 13.11
C PHE A 237 14.24 8.51 14.21
N GLY A 238 14.34 7.19 14.03
CA GLY A 238 14.93 6.35 15.07
C GLY A 238 15.39 5.00 14.57
N LEU A 239 16.20 4.34 15.41
CA LEU A 239 16.58 2.94 15.24
C LEU A 239 15.87 2.09 16.28
N LEU A 240 15.17 1.05 15.83
CA LEU A 240 14.77 -0.09 16.66
C LEU A 240 15.89 -1.13 16.56
N ALA A 241 16.83 -1.06 17.49
CA ALA A 241 18.11 -1.74 17.40
C ALA A 241 18.20 -2.88 18.41
N ASP A 242 18.08 -4.10 17.92
CA ASP A 242 18.33 -5.29 18.72
C ASP A 242 19.79 -5.76 18.57
N LEU A 243 20.25 -6.53 19.52
CA LEU A 243 21.54 -7.21 19.44
C LEU A 243 21.38 -8.61 18.79
N PRO A 244 22.38 -9.13 18.08
CA PRO A 244 22.34 -10.48 17.50
C PRO A 244 22.10 -11.57 18.54
N ASP A 245 21.56 -12.70 18.11
CA ASP A 245 21.32 -13.86 18.97
C ASP A 245 22.64 -14.32 19.64
N SER A 246 22.55 -14.78 20.89
CA SER A 246 23.72 -15.21 21.67
C SER A 246 23.42 -16.44 22.51
N LYS A 247 24.46 -17.19 22.88
CA LYS A 247 24.36 -18.28 23.84
C LYS A 247 24.28 -17.80 25.30
N THR A 248 24.62 -16.53 25.54
CA THR A 248 24.63 -15.88 26.87
C THR A 248 23.73 -14.65 26.85
N PRO A 249 23.17 -14.22 28.01
CA PRO A 249 22.33 -13.01 28.08
C PRO A 249 23.04 -11.75 27.60
N LYS A 250 24.33 -11.63 27.94
CA LYS A 250 25.23 -10.54 27.53
C LYS A 250 26.47 -11.13 26.85
N SER A 251 26.91 -10.50 25.77
CA SER A 251 28.18 -10.77 25.11
C SER A 251 29.18 -9.67 25.50
N GLY A 252 30.47 -10.00 25.57
CA GLY A 252 31.49 -9.05 26.04
C GLY A 252 31.67 -7.79 25.17
N ASN A 253 31.08 -7.77 23.97
CA ASN A 253 31.14 -6.62 23.07
C ASN A 253 29.85 -5.77 23.07
N ASP A 254 28.78 -6.23 23.71
CA ASP A 254 27.46 -5.59 23.65
C ASP A 254 27.49 -4.15 24.15
N GLU A 255 28.13 -3.88 25.30
CA GLU A 255 28.21 -2.53 25.90
C GLU A 255 28.92 -1.55 24.97
N LYS A 256 30.03 -1.97 24.35
CA LYS A 256 30.76 -1.11 23.40
C LYS A 256 29.91 -0.77 22.16
N VAL A 257 29.15 -1.74 21.67
CA VAL A 257 28.26 -1.55 20.51
C VAL A 257 27.15 -0.57 20.83
N LEU A 258 26.49 -0.73 21.99
CA LEU A 258 25.41 0.13 22.44
C LEU A 258 25.89 1.55 22.77
N ASP A 259 27.05 1.69 23.43
CA ASP A 259 27.66 2.99 23.70
C ASP A 259 28.02 3.74 22.41
N ASN A 260 28.57 3.03 21.44
CA ASN A 260 28.88 3.63 20.14
C ASN A 260 27.58 4.08 19.43
N ALA A 261 26.54 3.26 19.41
CA ALA A 261 25.25 3.62 18.85
C ALA A 261 24.66 4.86 19.51
N LYS A 262 24.70 4.94 20.85
CA LYS A 262 24.25 6.09 21.63
C LYS A 262 25.01 7.37 21.25
N LYS A 263 26.34 7.30 21.15
CA LYS A 263 27.18 8.42 20.72
C LYS A 263 26.87 8.90 19.30
N GLN A 264 26.62 7.98 18.38
CA GLN A 264 26.24 8.35 16.99
C GLN A 264 24.90 9.08 16.94
N ILE A 265 23.89 8.60 17.67
CA ILE A 265 22.58 9.29 17.75
C ILE A 265 22.72 10.67 18.44
N GLN A 266 23.54 10.79 19.48
CA GLN A 266 23.79 12.08 20.10
C GLN A 266 24.43 13.09 19.13
N ARG A 267 25.41 12.67 18.34
CA ARG A 267 26.01 13.50 17.27
C ARG A 267 24.99 13.96 16.21
N LEU A 268 24.10 13.05 15.80
CA LEU A 268 23.04 13.42 14.89
C LEU A 268 22.08 14.44 15.52
N ASN A 269 21.75 14.29 16.80
CA ASN A 269 20.90 15.23 17.53
C ASN A 269 21.55 16.60 17.73
N GLU A 270 22.86 16.68 17.95
CA GLU A 270 23.61 17.93 17.98
C GLU A 270 23.53 18.68 16.63
N LYS A 271 23.50 17.94 15.52
CA LYS A 271 23.44 18.50 14.18
C LYS A 271 22.03 18.90 13.74
N TYR A 272 21.01 18.15 14.14
CA TYR A 272 19.64 18.27 13.60
C TYR A 272 18.56 18.61 14.66
N GLY A 273 18.94 18.98 15.86
CA GLY A 273 18.01 19.55 16.85
C GLY A 273 17.16 18.52 17.61
N GLY A 274 17.65 17.31 17.85
CA GLY A 274 17.01 16.37 18.79
C GLY A 274 15.85 15.55 18.20
N VAL A 275 15.88 15.28 16.89
CA VAL A 275 14.84 14.51 16.19
C VAL A 275 15.13 13.01 16.06
N PHE A 276 16.29 12.55 16.55
CA PHE A 276 16.71 11.15 16.43
C PHE A 276 16.61 10.39 17.75
N PHE A 277 16.15 9.14 17.67
CA PHE A 277 15.96 8.27 18.82
C PHE A 277 16.63 6.91 18.62
N LEU A 278 16.99 6.28 19.73
CA LEU A 278 17.54 4.92 19.79
C LEU A 278 16.69 4.10 20.76
N PHE A 279 16.21 2.95 20.29
CA PHE A 279 15.45 2.01 21.10
C PHE A 279 16.17 0.67 21.08
N THR A 280 16.62 0.24 22.25
CA THR A 280 17.35 -1.01 22.46
C THR A 280 16.65 -1.88 23.48
N ARG A 281 16.74 -3.21 23.32
CA ARG A 281 16.06 -4.18 24.19
C ARG A 281 17.03 -5.25 24.66
N GLN A 282 16.80 -5.77 25.86
CA GLN A 282 17.54 -6.91 26.38
C GLN A 282 17.11 -8.20 25.70
N ARG A 283 18.07 -9.11 25.53
CA ARG A 283 17.80 -10.48 25.09
C ARG A 283 17.10 -11.28 26.19
N ALA A 284 16.19 -12.16 25.79
CA ALA A 284 15.56 -13.16 26.67
C ALA A 284 15.81 -14.56 26.12
N TYR A 285 15.85 -15.55 26.99
CA TYR A 285 16.06 -16.93 26.57
C TYR A 285 14.83 -17.49 25.85
N SER A 286 15.02 -17.95 24.64
CA SER A 286 14.00 -18.63 23.83
C SER A 286 14.21 -20.13 23.90
N LYS A 287 13.22 -20.85 24.45
CA LYS A 287 13.22 -22.32 24.51
C LYS A 287 13.20 -22.97 23.12
N SER A 288 12.52 -22.35 22.16
CA SER A 288 12.41 -22.85 20.78
C SER A 288 13.69 -22.69 20.00
N GLU A 289 14.38 -21.56 20.17
CA GLU A 289 15.62 -21.25 19.45
C GLU A 289 16.87 -21.74 20.23
N LYS A 290 16.71 -22.14 21.51
CA LYS A 290 17.80 -22.55 22.43
C LYS A 290 18.92 -21.48 22.53
N ALA A 291 18.53 -20.20 22.48
CA ALA A 291 19.42 -19.04 22.47
C ALA A 291 18.77 -17.85 23.18
N TYR A 292 19.59 -16.88 23.57
CA TYR A 292 19.14 -15.56 24.01
C TYR A 292 18.91 -14.69 22.77
N ILE A 293 17.66 -14.27 22.56
CA ILE A 293 17.23 -13.50 21.40
C ILE A 293 16.46 -12.27 21.86
N ALA A 294 16.35 -11.26 21.01
CA ALA A 294 15.39 -10.18 21.22
C ALA A 294 13.96 -10.75 21.14
N PRO A 295 13.11 -10.54 22.19
CA PRO A 295 11.78 -11.12 22.24
C PRO A 295 10.94 -10.80 21.01
N GLU A 296 10.46 -11.83 20.32
CA GLU A 296 9.67 -11.72 19.08
C GLU A 296 10.34 -10.89 17.95
N ARG A 297 11.65 -10.68 18.02
CA ARG A 297 12.45 -10.01 16.97
C ARG A 297 11.82 -8.67 16.54
N LYS A 298 11.76 -8.35 15.24
CA LYS A 298 11.19 -7.12 14.67
C LYS A 298 9.79 -6.80 15.22
N ARG A 299 8.88 -7.77 15.22
CA ARG A 299 7.52 -7.56 15.71
C ARG A 299 7.50 -7.10 17.16
N GLY A 300 8.24 -7.82 18.02
CA GLY A 300 8.32 -7.45 19.43
C GLY A 300 8.90 -6.06 19.65
N ALA A 301 9.83 -5.61 18.78
CA ALA A 301 10.36 -4.24 18.82
C ALA A 301 9.28 -3.21 18.47
N VAL A 302 8.52 -3.44 17.39
CA VAL A 302 7.43 -2.55 16.96
C VAL A 302 6.32 -2.50 18.02
N CYS A 303 5.94 -3.66 18.60
CA CYS A 303 4.96 -3.71 19.68
C CYS A 303 5.44 -2.97 20.95
N ALA A 304 6.70 -3.12 21.33
CA ALA A 304 7.30 -2.39 22.47
C ALA A 304 7.32 -0.88 22.20
N LEU A 305 7.60 -0.47 20.96
CA LEU A 305 7.56 0.95 20.58
C LEU A 305 6.14 1.51 20.69
N ALA A 306 5.13 0.82 20.18
CA ALA A 306 3.75 1.25 20.28
C ALA A 306 3.29 1.35 21.75
N GLU A 307 3.67 0.38 22.59
CA GLU A 307 3.40 0.38 24.03
C GLU A 307 4.03 1.60 24.74
N TYR A 308 5.29 1.90 24.43
CA TYR A 308 6.01 3.06 24.97
C TYR A 308 5.38 4.38 24.52
N LEU A 309 5.15 4.56 23.22
CA LEU A 309 4.57 5.78 22.68
C LEU A 309 3.14 6.04 23.15
N CYS A 310 2.39 4.98 23.49
CA CYS A 310 1.07 5.09 24.12
C CYS A 310 1.13 5.31 25.64
N GLY A 311 2.31 5.34 26.26
CA GLY A 311 2.49 5.51 27.70
C GLY A 311 1.95 4.36 28.54
N LYS A 312 1.90 3.14 27.98
CA LYS A 312 1.33 1.94 28.61
C LYS A 312 2.38 1.00 29.21
N GLY A 313 3.65 1.18 28.86
CA GLY A 313 4.77 0.41 29.37
C GLY A 313 6.08 0.83 28.74
N ASP A 314 7.19 0.36 29.28
CA ASP A 314 8.54 0.58 28.76
C ASP A 314 9.33 -0.73 28.83
N LYS A 315 9.64 -1.29 27.66
CA LYS A 315 10.42 -2.52 27.49
C LYS A 315 11.83 -2.26 26.95
N PHE A 316 12.18 -0.98 26.83
CA PHE A 316 13.49 -0.57 26.36
C PHE A 316 14.47 -0.45 27.52
N ASP A 317 15.74 -0.71 27.26
CA ASP A 317 16.80 -0.67 28.26
C ASP A 317 17.36 0.77 28.47
N GLU A 318 18.30 0.91 29.38
CA GLU A 318 18.94 2.18 29.78
C GLU A 318 19.82 2.80 28.68
N ASN A 319 20.20 2.02 27.67
CA ASN A 319 20.99 2.53 26.55
C ASN A 319 20.12 3.25 25.51
N SER A 320 18.80 3.16 25.63
CA SER A 320 17.87 3.82 24.73
C SER A 320 17.85 5.33 24.94
N LEU A 321 17.82 6.07 23.82
CA LEU A 321 17.55 7.51 23.78
C LEU A 321 16.11 7.69 23.27
N LYS A 322 15.18 7.87 24.19
CA LYS A 322 13.74 7.84 23.93
C LYS A 322 13.14 9.25 23.89
N PRO A 323 12.06 9.47 23.11
CA PRO A 323 11.30 10.73 23.16
C PRO A 323 10.70 10.98 24.54
N SER A 324 10.54 12.26 24.92
CA SER A 324 9.86 12.65 26.16
C SER A 324 8.38 12.23 26.13
N LYS A 325 7.72 12.21 27.30
CA LYS A 325 6.29 11.90 27.39
C LYS A 325 5.43 12.89 26.63
N GLU A 326 5.82 14.17 26.60
CA GLU A 326 5.14 15.22 25.84
C GLU A 326 5.28 14.96 24.36
N LEU A 327 6.48 14.63 23.90
CA LEU A 327 6.73 14.31 22.49
C LEU A 327 5.99 13.02 22.07
N CYS A 328 5.92 12.01 22.94
CA CYS A 328 5.13 10.81 22.68
C CYS A 328 3.64 11.13 22.43
N LYS A 329 3.07 12.16 23.05
CA LYS A 329 1.68 12.60 22.79
C LYS A 329 1.53 13.22 21.41
N ASN A 330 2.55 13.95 20.94
CA ASN A 330 2.55 14.55 19.59
C ASN A 330 2.72 13.51 18.48
N ILE A 331 3.49 12.44 18.71
CA ILE A 331 3.68 11.35 17.73
C ILE A 331 2.41 10.53 17.64
N LYS A 332 1.71 10.60 16.52
CA LYS A 332 0.50 9.82 16.21
C LYS A 332 0.81 8.63 15.33
N TYR A 333 1.70 8.80 14.36
CA TYR A 333 2.00 7.80 13.36
C TYR A 333 3.40 7.23 13.50
N VAL A 334 3.55 5.96 13.14
CA VAL A 334 4.85 5.28 13.10
C VAL A 334 5.03 4.70 11.72
N VAL A 335 6.18 4.97 11.09
CA VAL A 335 6.62 4.32 9.85
C VAL A 335 7.68 3.30 10.18
N THR A 336 7.49 2.06 9.75
CA THR A 336 8.48 0.98 9.93
C THR A 336 9.19 0.67 8.63
N LEU A 337 10.53 0.59 8.70
CA LEU A 337 11.43 0.20 7.61
C LEU A 337 12.28 -0.99 8.04
N ASP A 338 12.63 -1.86 7.09
CA ASP A 338 13.68 -2.86 7.29
C ASP A 338 15.07 -2.23 7.10
N ALA A 339 16.10 -2.91 7.56
CA ALA A 339 17.48 -2.43 7.44
C ALA A 339 17.94 -2.19 5.99
N ASP A 340 17.31 -2.80 5.01
CA ASP A 340 17.57 -2.68 3.58
C ASP A 340 16.51 -1.89 2.80
N THR A 341 15.46 -1.38 3.48
CA THR A 341 14.38 -0.59 2.84
C THR A 341 14.75 0.89 2.74
N GLU A 342 14.64 1.48 1.56
CA GLU A 342 14.80 2.92 1.32
C GLU A 342 13.45 3.58 1.08
N MET A 343 13.31 4.76 1.64
CA MET A 343 12.13 5.61 1.54
C MET A 343 12.45 6.82 0.65
N PRO A 344 11.66 7.12 -0.39
CA PRO A 344 11.92 8.25 -1.27
C PRO A 344 11.71 9.60 -0.59
N VAL A 345 12.20 10.66 -1.22
CA VAL A 345 12.06 12.05 -0.76
C VAL A 345 10.58 12.42 -0.69
N GLY A 346 10.15 13.07 0.41
CA GLY A 346 8.77 13.56 0.60
C GLY A 346 7.72 12.46 0.84
N ALA A 347 8.14 11.20 0.93
CA ALA A 347 7.20 10.09 1.13
C ALA A 347 6.49 10.14 2.49
N LEU A 348 7.14 10.71 3.52
CA LEU A 348 6.55 10.82 4.85
C LEU A 348 5.31 11.71 4.85
N GLU A 349 5.38 12.86 4.18
CA GLU A 349 4.26 13.79 4.04
C GLU A 349 3.11 13.15 3.27
N LEU A 350 3.40 12.45 2.17
CA LEU A 350 2.38 11.74 1.40
C LEU A 350 1.66 10.67 2.22
N LEU A 351 2.41 9.87 2.98
CA LEU A 351 1.83 8.85 3.86
C LEU A 351 1.02 9.46 5.01
N CYS A 352 1.52 10.53 5.64
CA CYS A 352 0.77 11.26 6.66
C CYS A 352 -0.49 11.89 6.08
N GLY A 353 -0.43 12.48 4.89
CA GLY A 353 -1.59 13.01 4.18
C GLY A 353 -2.67 11.94 3.95
N ALA A 354 -2.27 10.73 3.58
CA ALA A 354 -3.21 9.61 3.45
C ALA A 354 -3.83 9.21 4.80
N MET A 355 -3.04 9.13 5.89
CA MET A 355 -3.56 8.82 7.23
C MET A 355 -4.50 9.90 7.78
N LEU A 356 -4.30 11.16 7.40
CA LEU A 356 -5.11 12.30 7.85
C LEU A 356 -6.48 12.38 7.18
N HIS A 357 -6.64 11.76 6.00
CA HIS A 357 -7.90 11.87 5.25
C HIS A 357 -9.09 11.27 6.03
N PRO A 358 -10.25 11.97 6.11
CA PRO A 358 -11.39 11.54 6.93
C PRO A 358 -11.88 10.12 6.65
N LEU A 359 -11.89 9.68 5.38
CA LEU A 359 -12.34 8.34 5.01
C LEU A 359 -11.30 7.24 5.29
N ASN A 360 -10.06 7.59 5.52
CA ASN A 360 -9.03 6.61 5.88
C ASN A 360 -8.93 6.40 7.39
N LYS A 361 -9.52 7.30 8.21
CA LYS A 361 -9.49 7.13 9.68
C LYS A 361 -10.15 5.81 10.10
N PRO A 362 -9.47 5.03 10.94
CA PRO A 362 -9.94 3.69 11.33
C PRO A 362 -11.16 3.76 12.26
N VAL A 363 -12.12 2.88 12.01
CA VAL A 363 -13.29 2.63 12.89
C VAL A 363 -13.27 1.16 13.27
N LEU A 364 -13.20 0.88 14.56
CA LEU A 364 -13.17 -0.49 15.07
C LEU A 364 -14.54 -1.17 14.98
N ASN A 365 -14.52 -2.48 14.91
CA ASN A 365 -15.73 -3.29 15.06
C ASN A 365 -16.24 -3.25 16.51
N SER A 366 -17.50 -3.66 16.74
CA SER A 366 -18.16 -3.65 18.06
C SER A 366 -17.42 -4.41 19.15
N ASN A 367 -16.57 -5.38 18.80
CA ASN A 367 -15.80 -6.18 19.74
C ASN A 367 -14.40 -5.60 20.02
N GLY A 368 -13.97 -4.55 19.32
CA GLY A 368 -12.63 -3.96 19.42
C GLY A 368 -11.53 -4.96 19.03
N THR A 369 -11.73 -5.79 18.02
CA THR A 369 -10.79 -6.84 17.60
C THR A 369 -10.22 -6.65 16.20
N ALA A 370 -10.81 -5.74 15.41
CA ALA A 370 -10.32 -5.38 14.07
C ALA A 370 -10.93 -4.04 13.61
N VAL A 371 -10.27 -3.40 12.66
CA VAL A 371 -10.79 -2.23 11.94
C VAL A 371 -11.86 -2.67 10.95
N LEU A 372 -13.03 -2.03 11.02
CA LEU A 372 -14.18 -2.30 10.15
C LEU A 372 -14.24 -1.37 8.94
N LYS A 373 -13.94 -0.09 9.14
CA LYS A 373 -13.92 0.95 8.09
C LYS A 373 -12.65 1.80 8.25
N GLY A 374 -12.16 2.35 7.14
CA GLY A 374 -10.89 3.06 7.11
C GLY A 374 -9.70 2.12 7.30
N HIS A 375 -8.53 2.65 7.54
CA HIS A 375 -7.27 1.92 7.56
C HIS A 375 -6.42 2.39 8.74
N ALA A 376 -5.98 1.48 9.59
CA ALA A 376 -5.03 1.82 10.65
C ALA A 376 -3.58 1.62 10.22
N ILE A 377 -3.37 1.02 9.06
CA ILE A 377 -2.07 0.81 8.43
C ILE A 377 -2.15 1.02 6.92
N ILE A 378 -1.16 1.70 6.36
CA ILE A 378 -1.01 1.90 4.92
C ILE A 378 0.36 1.38 4.53
N GLN A 379 0.38 0.48 3.54
CA GLN A 379 1.59 -0.10 2.97
C GLN A 379 1.92 0.57 1.64
N PRO A 380 3.09 1.22 1.51
CA PRO A 380 3.62 1.64 0.23
C PRO A 380 3.89 0.46 -0.71
N ALA A 381 3.93 0.74 -2.01
CA ALA A 381 4.48 -0.22 -2.95
C ALA A 381 5.96 -0.49 -2.63
N VAL A 382 6.41 -1.74 -2.78
CA VAL A 382 7.80 -2.12 -2.54
C VAL A 382 8.41 -2.63 -3.84
N ARG A 383 9.56 -2.10 -4.22
CA ARG A 383 10.31 -2.51 -5.42
C ARG A 383 11.75 -2.78 -5.08
N THR A 384 12.41 -3.58 -5.89
CA THR A 384 13.86 -3.76 -5.83
C THR A 384 14.55 -2.67 -6.63
N THR A 385 15.70 -2.18 -6.17
CA THR A 385 16.50 -1.20 -6.92
C THR A 385 17.01 -1.81 -8.23
N ALA A 386 17.10 -0.99 -9.28
CA ALA A 386 17.69 -1.42 -10.56
C ALA A 386 19.13 -1.93 -10.38
N HIS A 387 19.88 -1.33 -9.45
CA HIS A 387 21.22 -1.76 -9.09
C HIS A 387 21.25 -3.19 -8.53
N ASP A 388 20.34 -3.53 -7.61
CA ASP A 388 20.28 -4.88 -7.03
C ASP A 388 19.76 -5.92 -8.04
N ALA A 389 18.78 -5.52 -8.86
CA ALA A 389 18.23 -6.36 -9.92
C ALA A 389 19.27 -6.73 -11.00
N SER A 390 20.22 -5.82 -11.31
CA SER A 390 21.22 -6.02 -12.37
C SER A 390 22.56 -6.60 -11.90
N LYS A 391 22.70 -6.98 -10.62
CA LYS A 391 23.99 -7.44 -10.06
C LYS A 391 24.54 -8.71 -10.71
N ASN A 392 23.70 -9.65 -11.06
CA ASN A 392 24.07 -10.89 -11.72
C ASN A 392 22.85 -11.50 -12.44
N LEU A 393 23.09 -12.57 -13.22
CA LEU A 393 22.03 -13.24 -13.97
C LEU A 393 20.89 -13.75 -13.07
N PHE A 394 21.23 -14.30 -11.89
CA PHE A 394 20.23 -14.77 -10.93
C PHE A 394 19.31 -13.63 -10.49
N THR A 395 19.87 -12.50 -10.06
CA THR A 395 19.05 -11.35 -9.60
C THR A 395 18.21 -10.76 -10.73
N SER A 396 18.74 -10.66 -11.96
CA SER A 396 17.99 -10.13 -13.10
C SER A 396 16.81 -11.02 -13.54
N VAL A 397 16.91 -12.33 -13.36
CA VAL A 397 15.81 -13.27 -13.65
C VAL A 397 14.80 -13.33 -12.51
N MET A 398 15.28 -13.46 -11.26
CA MET A 398 14.42 -13.74 -10.11
C MET A 398 13.74 -12.48 -9.52
N CYS A 399 14.27 -11.30 -9.80
CA CYS A 399 13.70 -10.04 -9.31
C CYS A 399 12.36 -9.66 -9.99
N GLY A 400 12.05 -10.33 -11.10
CA GLY A 400 10.85 -10.06 -11.89
C GLY A 400 10.91 -8.76 -12.70
N PRO A 401 9.92 -8.51 -13.57
CA PRO A 401 9.87 -7.35 -14.45
C PRO A 401 9.87 -6.03 -13.67
N GLY A 402 10.88 -5.18 -13.90
CA GLY A 402 11.01 -3.87 -13.24
C GLY A 402 11.24 -3.93 -11.74
N GLY A 403 11.85 -5.02 -11.23
CA GLY A 403 12.13 -5.19 -9.80
C GLY A 403 10.86 -5.36 -8.95
N ARG A 404 9.80 -5.86 -9.54
CA ARG A 404 8.50 -6.02 -8.88
C ARG A 404 8.40 -7.43 -8.28
N GLU A 405 8.45 -7.51 -6.98
CA GLU A 405 7.92 -8.72 -6.34
C GLU A 405 6.39 -8.76 -6.57
N SER A 406 5.89 -9.91 -7.02
CA SER A 406 4.46 -10.13 -7.33
C SER A 406 3.53 -9.83 -6.14
N TYR A 407 4.07 -9.78 -4.93
CA TYR A 407 3.35 -9.51 -3.69
C TYR A 407 2.92 -8.05 -3.52
N SER A 408 3.64 -7.09 -4.07
CA SER A 408 3.52 -5.70 -3.63
C SER A 408 2.90 -4.75 -4.65
N ASN A 409 2.91 -5.02 -5.94
CA ASN A 409 2.62 -3.97 -6.92
C ASN A 409 1.33 -4.14 -7.73
N PHE A 410 1.14 -5.25 -8.42
CA PHE A 410 -0.02 -5.39 -9.32
C PHE A 410 -1.30 -5.67 -8.54
N SER A 411 -1.20 -6.49 -7.49
CA SER A 411 -2.33 -6.85 -6.65
C SER A 411 -2.76 -5.73 -5.69
N GLY A 412 -1.85 -4.82 -5.31
CA GLY A 412 -2.16 -3.72 -4.38
C GLY A 412 -3.22 -2.77 -4.92
N GLU A 413 -3.01 -2.23 -6.12
CA GLU A 413 -3.93 -1.30 -6.77
C GLU A 413 -5.26 -1.96 -7.14
N LEU A 414 -5.23 -3.16 -7.72
CA LEU A 414 -6.42 -3.92 -8.03
C LEU A 414 -7.20 -4.29 -6.76
N ASN A 415 -6.52 -4.73 -5.71
CA ASN A 415 -7.13 -5.03 -4.42
C ASN A 415 -7.79 -3.82 -3.78
N MET A 416 -7.14 -2.65 -3.81
CA MET A 416 -7.73 -1.39 -3.31
C MET A 416 -8.97 -1.02 -4.10
N THR A 417 -8.94 -1.16 -5.41
CA THR A 417 -10.07 -0.81 -6.29
C THR A 417 -11.25 -1.75 -6.11
N LEU A 418 -11.01 -3.06 -6.12
CA LEU A 418 -12.07 -4.08 -6.05
C LEU A 418 -12.54 -4.38 -4.63
N PHE A 419 -11.63 -4.37 -3.66
CA PHE A 419 -11.87 -4.89 -2.32
C PHE A 419 -11.73 -3.85 -1.22
N LYS A 420 -11.23 -2.64 -1.54
CA LYS A 420 -11.01 -1.52 -0.60
C LYS A 420 -10.02 -1.85 0.52
N ASN A 421 -9.15 -2.81 0.33
CA ASN A 421 -8.07 -3.16 1.25
C ASN A 421 -6.98 -3.99 0.55
N SER A 422 -5.83 -4.14 1.20
CA SER A 422 -4.67 -4.87 0.66
C SER A 422 -4.03 -5.78 1.69
N GLY A 423 -2.99 -6.50 1.30
CA GLY A 423 -2.12 -7.24 2.21
C GLY A 423 -1.12 -6.31 2.90
N PHE A 424 -0.41 -6.81 3.91
CA PHE A 424 0.66 -6.11 4.62
C PHE A 424 1.93 -6.98 4.62
N CYS A 425 3.09 -6.38 4.37
CA CYS A 425 4.38 -7.07 4.32
C CYS A 425 5.41 -6.51 5.32
N GLY A 426 4.95 -5.89 6.39
CA GLY A 426 5.79 -5.45 7.50
C GLY A 426 6.45 -4.07 7.34
N LYS A 427 6.10 -3.29 6.29
CA LYS A 427 6.64 -1.96 6.02
C LYS A 427 5.52 -0.99 5.70
N GLY A 428 5.55 0.20 6.29
CA GLY A 428 4.53 1.23 6.05
C GLY A 428 4.23 2.06 7.28
N ILE A 429 3.22 2.90 7.17
CA ILE A 429 2.77 3.80 8.22
C ILE A 429 1.56 3.23 8.96
N PHE A 430 1.53 3.36 10.27
CA PHE A 430 0.38 2.95 11.08
C PHE A 430 0.05 3.95 12.21
N ASP A 431 -1.22 3.95 12.63
CA ASP A 431 -1.69 4.66 13.82
C ASP A 431 -1.27 3.90 15.08
N LYS A 432 -0.44 4.52 15.93
CA LYS A 432 0.14 3.86 17.12
C LYS A 432 -0.91 3.38 18.12
N GLU A 433 -2.01 4.14 18.29
CA GLU A 433 -3.04 3.82 19.29
C GLU A 433 -3.86 2.64 18.85
N VAL A 434 -4.32 2.65 17.60
CA VAL A 434 -5.09 1.54 17.04
C VAL A 434 -4.23 0.29 16.90
N PHE A 435 -2.95 0.45 16.52
CA PHE A 435 -1.99 -0.66 16.50
C PHE A 435 -1.84 -1.27 17.88
N TYR A 436 -1.61 -0.43 18.91
CA TYR A 436 -1.52 -0.90 20.30
C TYR A 436 -2.80 -1.62 20.75
N GLU A 437 -3.97 -1.05 20.51
CA GLU A 437 -5.25 -1.64 20.92
C GLU A 437 -5.48 -3.02 20.28
N LEU A 438 -5.10 -3.19 19.00
CA LEU A 438 -5.35 -4.43 18.26
C LEU A 438 -4.22 -5.47 18.38
N THR A 439 -3.08 -5.13 19.00
CA THR A 439 -1.95 -6.06 19.15
C THR A 439 -1.58 -6.36 20.61
N HIS A 440 -2.18 -5.66 21.58
CA HIS A 440 -1.88 -5.80 23.01
C HIS A 440 -3.11 -6.22 23.83
N GLY A 441 -2.89 -6.51 25.11
CA GLY A 441 -3.92 -6.92 26.05
C GLY A 441 -4.67 -8.17 25.59
N LYS A 442 -6.01 -8.09 25.58
CA LYS A 442 -6.88 -9.21 25.11
C LYS A 442 -6.66 -9.58 23.64
N ASN A 443 -6.15 -8.65 22.84
CA ASN A 443 -5.90 -8.85 21.42
C ASN A 443 -4.46 -9.32 21.12
N ALA A 444 -3.58 -9.39 22.12
CA ALA A 444 -2.20 -9.82 21.94
C ALA A 444 -2.11 -11.21 21.32
N PHE A 445 -1.21 -11.37 20.34
CA PHE A 445 -0.92 -12.67 19.77
C PHE A 445 -0.13 -13.53 20.78
N LYS A 446 -0.30 -14.84 20.69
CA LYS A 446 0.49 -15.77 21.52
C LYS A 446 1.98 -15.60 21.16
N ILE A 447 2.82 -15.43 22.19
CA ILE A 447 4.27 -15.25 22.04
C ILE A 447 4.88 -16.47 21.33
N ASN A 448 5.77 -16.24 20.38
CA ASN A 448 6.47 -17.26 19.59
C ASN A 448 5.57 -18.25 18.84
N ALA A 449 4.29 -17.92 18.63
CA ALA A 449 3.37 -18.81 17.89
C ALA A 449 3.54 -18.70 16.37
N VAL A 450 3.98 -17.53 15.89
CA VAL A 450 4.10 -17.22 14.48
C VAL A 450 5.35 -16.39 14.24
N LEU A 451 6.10 -16.69 13.19
CA LEU A 451 7.34 -15.96 12.84
C LEU A 451 7.07 -14.75 11.93
N SER A 452 6.00 -14.79 11.14
CA SER A 452 5.55 -13.68 10.30
C SER A 452 4.13 -13.29 10.72
N HIS A 453 3.99 -12.12 11.34
CA HIS A 453 2.71 -11.61 11.83
C HIS A 453 2.08 -10.62 10.87
N ASP A 454 2.74 -10.31 9.76
CA ASP A 454 2.35 -9.24 8.84
C ASP A 454 0.91 -9.46 8.32
N ALA A 455 0.58 -10.67 7.85
CA ALA A 455 -0.73 -10.97 7.33
C ALA A 455 -1.87 -10.87 8.39
N PRO A 456 -1.75 -11.42 9.62
CA PRO A 456 -2.73 -11.20 10.68
C PRO A 456 -2.84 -9.75 11.16
N GLU A 457 -1.72 -9.02 11.23
CA GLU A 457 -1.71 -7.60 11.62
C GLU A 457 -2.39 -6.75 10.56
N GLY A 458 -2.01 -6.91 9.27
CA GLY A 458 -2.66 -6.23 8.16
C GLY A 458 -4.16 -6.50 8.10
N ALA A 459 -4.58 -7.72 8.42
CA ALA A 459 -5.98 -8.10 8.49
C ALA A 459 -6.76 -7.40 9.62
N ARG A 460 -6.16 -7.29 10.82
CA ARG A 460 -6.78 -6.60 11.97
C ARG A 460 -6.83 -5.09 11.79
N LEU A 461 -5.78 -4.53 11.20
CA LEU A 461 -5.61 -3.09 10.97
C LEU A 461 -6.28 -2.61 9.66
N ASN A 462 -6.87 -3.51 8.88
CA ASN A 462 -7.47 -3.27 7.57
C ASN A 462 -6.52 -2.49 6.65
N CYS A 463 -5.43 -3.13 6.25
CA CYS A 463 -4.35 -2.52 5.49
C CYS A 463 -4.83 -1.92 4.16
N ALA A 464 -4.42 -0.67 3.86
CA ALA A 464 -4.49 -0.10 2.53
C ALA A 464 -3.14 -0.23 1.80
N ALA A 465 -3.17 -0.25 0.47
CA ALA A 465 -1.97 -0.09 -0.35
C ALA A 465 -1.90 1.33 -0.91
N ASP A 466 -0.73 1.95 -0.79
CA ASP A 466 -0.37 3.19 -1.46
C ASP A 466 0.59 2.87 -2.61
N THR A 467 0.12 3.02 -3.85
CA THR A 467 0.91 2.70 -5.05
C THR A 467 1.68 3.89 -5.60
N GLU A 468 1.42 5.10 -5.11
CA GLU A 468 2.13 6.31 -5.48
C GLU A 468 3.44 6.44 -4.70
N VAL A 469 3.44 6.03 -3.44
CA VAL A 469 4.67 5.96 -2.63
C VAL A 469 5.34 4.61 -2.85
N VAL A 470 6.58 4.63 -3.31
CA VAL A 470 7.34 3.42 -3.65
C VAL A 470 8.59 3.32 -2.77
N PHE A 471 8.60 2.37 -1.85
CA PHE A 471 9.81 1.99 -1.12
C PHE A 471 10.67 1.06 -1.96
N THR A 472 11.97 1.09 -1.75
CA THR A 472 12.89 0.17 -2.43
C THR A 472 13.59 -0.73 -1.43
N ASP A 473 13.65 -2.01 -1.74
CA ASP A 473 14.29 -3.06 -0.93
C ASP A 473 15.52 -3.64 -1.61
N GLY A 474 16.42 -4.15 -0.79
CA GLY A 474 17.51 -4.99 -1.26
C GLY A 474 16.99 -6.36 -1.76
N PHE A 475 17.71 -6.95 -2.73
CA PHE A 475 17.40 -8.30 -3.22
C PHE A 475 18.49 -9.30 -2.82
N PRO A 476 18.14 -10.56 -2.49
CA PRO A 476 19.13 -11.60 -2.17
C PRO A 476 20.15 -11.80 -3.30
N LYS A 477 21.44 -11.75 -2.95
CA LYS A 477 22.54 -11.76 -3.93
C LYS A 477 22.77 -13.11 -4.59
N ASN A 478 22.28 -14.20 -4.00
CA ASN A 478 22.47 -15.57 -4.48
C ASN A 478 21.28 -16.46 -4.12
N GLU A 479 21.22 -17.61 -4.77
CA GLU A 479 20.15 -18.60 -4.66
C GLU A 479 19.95 -19.08 -3.22
N LEU A 480 21.04 -19.36 -2.49
CA LEU A 480 20.94 -19.86 -1.12
C LEU A 480 20.26 -18.84 -0.19
N SER A 481 20.60 -17.56 -0.31
CA SER A 481 20.00 -16.49 0.47
C SER A 481 18.53 -16.29 0.07
N TYR A 482 18.22 -16.41 -1.21
CA TYR A 482 16.86 -16.36 -1.74
C TYR A 482 16.02 -17.50 -1.18
N PHE A 483 16.43 -18.75 -1.31
CA PHE A 483 15.68 -19.90 -0.78
C PHE A 483 15.54 -19.90 0.74
N LYS A 484 16.53 -19.36 1.49
CA LYS A 484 16.38 -19.15 2.94
C LYS A 484 15.31 -18.11 3.26
N ARG A 485 15.17 -17.07 2.45
CA ARG A 485 14.12 -16.06 2.57
C ARG A 485 12.75 -16.69 2.29
N GLU A 486 12.58 -17.34 1.15
CA GLU A 486 11.37 -18.04 0.75
C GLU A 486 10.94 -19.07 1.80
N HIS A 487 11.85 -19.90 2.30
CA HIS A 487 11.56 -20.87 3.35
C HIS A 487 10.97 -20.21 4.62
N ARG A 488 11.47 -19.04 5.00
CA ARG A 488 10.93 -18.31 6.16
C ARG A 488 9.50 -17.82 5.90
N TRP A 489 9.23 -17.31 4.69
CA TRP A 489 7.93 -16.80 4.30
C TRP A 489 6.91 -17.93 4.21
N ILE A 490 7.21 -19.00 3.49
CA ILE A 490 6.37 -20.20 3.39
C ILE A 490 6.02 -20.74 4.78
N ARG A 491 7.02 -20.89 5.65
CA ARG A 491 6.80 -21.32 7.02
C ARG A 491 5.84 -20.39 7.78
N GLY A 492 6.00 -19.09 7.60
CA GLY A 492 5.12 -18.08 8.20
C GLY A 492 3.68 -18.22 7.71
N ASP A 493 3.46 -18.41 6.42
CA ASP A 493 2.13 -18.58 5.84
C ASP A 493 1.40 -19.82 6.38
N PHE A 494 2.09 -20.97 6.49
CA PHE A 494 1.51 -22.15 7.12
C PHE A 494 1.18 -21.93 8.60
N GLN A 495 2.01 -21.20 9.34
CA GLN A 495 1.74 -20.87 10.74
C GLN A 495 0.53 -19.95 10.89
N ASN A 496 0.30 -19.07 9.91
CA ASN A 496 -0.81 -18.13 9.89
C ASN A 496 -2.18 -18.78 9.64
N LEU A 497 -2.26 -20.01 9.14
CA LEU A 497 -3.54 -20.70 8.89
C LEU A 497 -4.48 -20.71 10.10
N GLY A 498 -3.94 -20.80 11.31
CA GLY A 498 -4.72 -20.74 12.55
C GLY A 498 -5.53 -19.46 12.70
N PHE A 499 -5.08 -18.34 12.09
CA PHE A 499 -5.79 -17.05 12.11
C PHE A 499 -6.96 -16.97 11.12
N ALA A 500 -7.12 -17.92 10.20
CA ALA A 500 -8.32 -18.00 9.37
C ALA A 500 -9.55 -18.51 10.15
N ALA A 501 -9.36 -19.08 11.35
CA ALA A 501 -10.43 -19.59 12.18
C ALA A 501 -11.38 -18.49 12.70
N LYS A 502 -12.63 -18.88 13.05
CA LYS A 502 -13.64 -17.99 13.65
C LYS A 502 -13.24 -17.49 15.04
N TYR A 503 -12.51 -18.32 15.78
CA TYR A 503 -11.97 -18.02 17.11
C TYR A 503 -10.47 -18.30 17.13
N VAL A 504 -9.72 -17.42 17.76
CA VAL A 504 -8.26 -17.54 17.92
C VAL A 504 -7.89 -17.46 19.40
N LYS A 505 -6.77 -18.06 19.77
CA LYS A 505 -6.22 -17.93 21.13
C LYS A 505 -5.36 -16.68 21.22
N ASN A 506 -5.62 -15.85 22.25
CA ASN A 506 -4.78 -14.70 22.57
C ASN A 506 -3.50 -15.11 23.34
N ALA A 507 -2.69 -14.12 23.75
CA ALA A 507 -1.46 -14.36 24.51
C ALA A 507 -1.72 -15.06 25.86
N SER A 508 -2.85 -14.80 26.51
CA SER A 508 -3.27 -15.44 27.77
C SER A 508 -3.84 -16.85 27.55
N GLY A 509 -3.96 -17.32 26.30
CA GLY A 509 -4.57 -18.61 25.96
C GLY A 509 -6.09 -18.59 25.90
N GLU A 510 -6.74 -17.46 26.13
CA GLU A 510 -8.18 -17.29 26.04
C GLU A 510 -8.66 -17.33 24.59
N ARG A 511 -9.85 -17.88 24.38
CA ARG A 511 -10.46 -17.98 23.06
C ARG A 511 -11.26 -16.73 22.76
N ILE A 512 -10.75 -15.87 21.88
CA ILE A 512 -11.40 -14.63 21.45
C ILE A 512 -12.01 -14.78 20.05
N LYS A 513 -13.10 -14.03 19.79
CA LYS A 513 -13.69 -13.96 18.45
C LYS A 513 -12.74 -13.24 17.53
N ASN A 514 -12.36 -13.89 16.43
CA ASN A 514 -11.53 -13.28 15.41
C ASN A 514 -12.36 -12.29 14.58
N GLY A 515 -12.00 -11.00 14.65
CA GLY A 515 -12.76 -9.91 14.02
C GLY A 515 -12.43 -9.65 12.54
N ILE A 516 -11.46 -10.38 11.97
CA ILE A 516 -11.07 -10.18 10.57
C ILE A 516 -12.16 -10.63 9.60
N THR A 517 -12.26 -9.95 8.46
CA THR A 517 -13.27 -10.23 7.44
C THR A 517 -13.05 -11.57 6.74
N ALA A 518 -14.09 -12.10 6.08
CA ALA A 518 -13.99 -13.32 5.28
C ALA A 518 -12.94 -13.22 4.19
N LEU A 519 -12.78 -12.05 3.59
CA LEU A 519 -11.75 -11.79 2.58
C LEU A 519 -10.32 -11.97 3.12
N TYR A 520 -10.03 -11.45 4.31
CA TYR A 520 -8.71 -11.65 4.92
C TYR A 520 -8.46 -13.10 5.33
N LYS A 521 -9.49 -13.82 5.79
CA LYS A 521 -9.38 -15.26 6.05
C LYS A 521 -9.07 -16.05 4.79
N TYR A 522 -9.73 -15.68 3.68
CA TYR A 522 -9.45 -16.25 2.38
C TYR A 522 -8.00 -15.97 1.95
N ARG A 523 -7.50 -14.73 2.10
CA ARG A 523 -6.11 -14.37 1.75
C ARG A 523 -5.08 -15.19 2.54
N ILE A 524 -5.30 -15.43 3.83
CA ILE A 524 -4.42 -16.29 4.64
C ILE A 524 -4.41 -17.72 4.06
N PHE A 525 -5.57 -18.22 3.68
CA PHE A 525 -5.67 -19.54 3.04
C PHE A 525 -5.03 -19.52 1.63
N ASP A 526 -5.27 -18.47 0.85
CA ASP A 526 -4.76 -18.33 -0.52
C ASP A 526 -3.21 -18.25 -0.56
N ASN A 527 -2.57 -17.68 0.45
CA ASN A 527 -1.11 -17.72 0.58
C ASN A 527 -0.60 -19.17 0.59
N VAL A 528 -1.16 -20.00 1.46
CA VAL A 528 -0.77 -21.42 1.54
C VAL A 528 -1.11 -22.18 0.26
N ARG A 529 -2.29 -21.93 -0.34
CA ARG A 529 -2.66 -22.51 -1.63
C ARG A 529 -1.61 -22.18 -2.70
N ARG A 530 -1.17 -20.93 -2.77
CA ARG A 530 -0.15 -20.49 -3.71
C ARG A 530 1.18 -21.22 -3.52
N GLU A 531 1.60 -21.41 -2.26
CA GLU A 531 2.83 -22.16 -1.93
C GLU A 531 2.73 -23.65 -2.31
N LEU A 532 1.54 -24.21 -2.31
CA LEU A 532 1.31 -25.59 -2.74
C LEU A 532 1.23 -25.75 -4.26
N THR A 533 0.94 -24.69 -5.01
CA THR A 533 0.74 -24.75 -6.46
C THR A 533 1.93 -25.36 -7.22
N PRO A 534 3.21 -24.93 -7.02
CA PRO A 534 4.34 -25.55 -7.70
C PRO A 534 4.54 -27.02 -7.30
N VAL A 535 4.21 -27.40 -6.06
CA VAL A 535 4.30 -28.80 -5.62
C VAL A 535 3.34 -29.67 -6.42
N PHE A 536 2.09 -29.23 -6.56
CA PHE A 536 1.07 -29.94 -7.35
C PHE A 536 1.43 -29.98 -8.84
N ALA A 537 2.01 -28.91 -9.37
CA ALA A 537 2.50 -28.89 -10.76
C ALA A 537 3.62 -29.93 -10.99
N VAL A 538 4.59 -30.03 -10.07
CA VAL A 538 5.64 -31.06 -10.13
C VAL A 538 5.06 -32.47 -10.03
N ILE A 539 4.15 -32.70 -9.09
CA ILE A 539 3.49 -34.02 -8.95
C ILE A 539 2.74 -34.37 -10.25
N ALA A 540 2.03 -33.40 -10.85
CA ALA A 540 1.34 -33.61 -12.13
C ALA A 540 2.31 -34.03 -13.24
N VAL A 541 3.47 -33.36 -13.35
CA VAL A 541 4.54 -33.74 -14.30
C VAL A 541 5.05 -35.17 -14.03
N VAL A 542 5.30 -35.54 -12.79
CA VAL A 542 5.76 -36.90 -12.44
C VAL A 542 4.69 -37.93 -12.83
N CYS A 543 3.42 -37.62 -12.61
CA CYS A 543 2.31 -38.53 -12.96
C CYS A 543 2.17 -38.75 -14.47
N THR A 544 2.71 -37.87 -15.32
CA THR A 544 2.68 -38.07 -16.79
C THR A 544 3.31 -39.40 -17.20
N VAL A 545 4.34 -39.84 -16.49
CA VAL A 545 5.04 -41.12 -16.79
C VAL A 545 4.11 -42.34 -16.71
N PHE A 546 3.03 -42.24 -15.92
CA PHE A 546 2.08 -43.35 -15.67
C PHE A 546 0.77 -43.19 -16.46
N CYS A 547 0.64 -42.18 -17.31
CA CYS A 547 -0.58 -41.88 -18.04
C CYS A 547 -0.45 -42.30 -19.53
N ASP A 548 -1.59 -42.45 -20.20
CA ASP A 548 -1.65 -42.58 -21.66
C ASP A 548 -1.15 -41.31 -22.34
N ASN A 549 -0.82 -41.45 -23.66
CA ASN A 549 -0.22 -40.35 -24.44
C ASN A 549 -1.07 -39.07 -24.47
N PHE A 550 -2.39 -39.19 -24.50
CA PHE A 550 -3.28 -38.05 -24.51
C PHE A 550 -3.30 -37.31 -23.19
N THR A 551 -3.50 -38.05 -22.09
CA THR A 551 -3.46 -37.52 -20.73
C THR A 551 -2.10 -36.91 -20.42
N ASN A 552 -1.01 -37.53 -20.84
CA ASN A 552 0.37 -37.03 -20.69
C ASN A 552 0.54 -35.66 -21.38
N ALA A 553 0.18 -35.57 -22.69
CA ALA A 553 0.27 -34.32 -23.42
C ALA A 553 -0.58 -33.21 -22.79
N PHE A 554 -1.76 -33.57 -22.28
CA PHE A 554 -2.68 -32.62 -21.64
C PHE A 554 -2.12 -32.09 -20.30
N LEU A 555 -1.66 -32.97 -19.41
CA LEU A 555 -1.03 -32.59 -18.13
C LEU A 555 0.20 -31.73 -18.35
N GLY A 556 1.07 -32.12 -19.29
CA GLY A 556 2.26 -31.36 -19.65
C GLY A 556 1.91 -29.98 -20.23
N GLY A 557 0.92 -29.92 -21.11
CA GLY A 557 0.48 -28.66 -21.74
C GLY A 557 -0.10 -27.66 -20.75
N ILE A 558 -0.96 -28.09 -19.83
CA ILE A 558 -1.53 -27.21 -18.79
C ILE A 558 -0.45 -26.78 -17.77
N THR A 559 0.47 -27.67 -17.42
CA THR A 559 1.57 -27.31 -16.52
C THR A 559 2.52 -26.29 -17.19
N ALA A 560 2.82 -26.50 -18.48
CA ALA A 560 3.61 -25.54 -19.25
C ALA A 560 2.88 -24.18 -19.36
N LEU A 561 1.56 -24.18 -19.61
CA LEU A 561 0.76 -22.96 -19.63
C LEU A 561 0.87 -22.20 -18.29
N TYR A 562 0.73 -22.90 -17.17
CA TYR A 562 0.90 -22.31 -15.85
C TYR A 562 2.29 -21.66 -15.66
N VAL A 563 3.37 -22.37 -16.01
CA VAL A 563 4.73 -21.90 -15.84
C VAL A 563 5.04 -20.70 -16.74
N PHE A 564 4.57 -20.73 -18.00
CA PHE A 564 4.85 -19.67 -18.97
C PHE A 564 3.80 -18.56 -19.02
N MET A 565 2.70 -18.66 -18.24
CA MET A 565 1.62 -17.69 -18.26
C MET A 565 2.08 -16.25 -18.00
N PRO A 566 2.93 -15.93 -17.02
CA PRO A 566 3.41 -14.57 -16.80
C PRO A 566 4.13 -14.00 -18.01
N PHE A 567 4.98 -14.81 -18.66
CA PHE A 567 5.69 -14.43 -19.89
C PHE A 567 4.73 -14.19 -21.06
N LEU A 568 3.76 -15.09 -21.27
CA LEU A 568 2.75 -14.96 -22.31
C LEU A 568 1.89 -13.70 -22.12
N ALA A 569 1.60 -13.36 -20.88
CA ALA A 569 0.84 -12.16 -20.58
C ALA A 569 1.62 -10.88 -20.86
N ASP A 570 2.89 -10.81 -20.50
CA ASP A 570 3.75 -9.68 -20.84
C ASP A 570 3.91 -9.53 -22.34
N LEU A 571 4.06 -10.63 -23.07
CA LEU A 571 4.09 -10.64 -24.53
C LEU A 571 2.76 -10.12 -25.13
N LEU A 572 1.61 -10.61 -24.66
CA LEU A 572 0.29 -10.17 -25.12
C LEU A 572 0.06 -8.69 -24.79
N CYS A 573 0.40 -8.25 -23.60
CA CYS A 573 0.31 -6.84 -23.20
C CYS A 573 1.19 -5.96 -24.10
N THR A 574 2.39 -6.40 -24.43
CA THR A 574 3.31 -5.69 -25.33
C THR A 574 2.73 -5.61 -26.74
N LEU A 575 2.23 -6.70 -27.31
CA LEU A 575 1.62 -6.75 -28.64
C LEU A 575 0.37 -5.86 -28.76
N VAL A 576 -0.44 -5.80 -27.70
CA VAL A 576 -1.63 -4.92 -27.68
C VAL A 576 -1.24 -3.44 -27.59
N HIS A 577 -0.13 -3.09 -26.90
CA HIS A 577 0.33 -1.70 -26.78
C HIS A 577 1.09 -1.20 -28.01
N ILE A 578 1.66 -2.07 -28.83
CA ILE A 578 2.25 -1.70 -30.14
C ILE A 578 1.17 -1.06 -31.04
N LYS A 579 -0.11 -1.43 -30.91
CA LYS A 579 -1.23 -0.80 -31.62
C LYS A 579 -1.65 0.57 -31.08
N SER A 580 -1.28 0.94 -29.85
CA SER A 580 -1.72 2.18 -29.17
C SER A 580 -0.67 3.30 -29.14
N GLY A 581 0.48 3.14 -29.75
CA GLY A 581 1.49 4.19 -29.94
C GLY A 581 2.90 3.83 -29.43
N ALA A 582 3.89 4.16 -30.26
CA ALA A 582 5.32 3.88 -30.02
C ALA A 582 5.91 4.45 -28.70
N LYS A 583 5.28 5.46 -28.11
CA LYS A 583 5.72 6.07 -26.85
C LYS A 583 5.49 5.20 -25.63
N ALA A 584 4.40 4.42 -25.59
CA ALA A 584 4.11 3.51 -24.47
C ALA A 584 4.98 2.23 -24.55
N ALA A 585 5.34 1.79 -25.75
CA ALA A 585 6.27 0.67 -25.96
C ALA A 585 7.70 1.04 -25.53
N ALA A 586 8.17 2.24 -25.86
CA ALA A 586 9.49 2.72 -25.43
C ALA A 586 9.61 2.83 -23.91
N ALA A 587 8.60 3.37 -23.21
CA ALA A 587 8.60 3.46 -21.76
C ALA A 587 8.66 2.10 -21.06
N ARG A 588 8.13 1.03 -21.69
CA ARG A 588 8.21 -0.34 -21.17
C ARG A 588 9.51 -1.05 -21.54
N PHE A 589 10.09 -0.77 -22.71
CA PHE A 589 11.42 -1.30 -23.10
C PHE A 589 12.54 -0.77 -22.19
N TYR A 590 12.39 0.45 -21.65
CA TYR A 590 13.32 1.00 -20.66
C TYR A 590 13.04 0.54 -19.22
N SER A 591 11.98 -0.24 -18.99
CA SER A 591 11.67 -0.85 -17.68
C SER A 591 12.09 -2.32 -17.58
N PHE A 592 12.74 -2.85 -18.64
CA PHE A 592 13.46 -4.13 -18.64
C PHE A 592 14.97 -3.87 -18.33
#